data_b9216914a15ceb7b912cd736e29b6d95
#
_entry.id   b9216914a15ceb7b912cd736e29b6d95
#
_cell.length_a   1.000
_cell.length_b   1.000
_cell.length_c   1.000
_cell.angle_alpha   90.00
_cell.angle_beta   90.00
_cell.angle_gamma   90.00
#
_symmetry.space_group_name_H-M   'P 1'
#
loop_
_entity.id
_entity.type
_entity.pdbx_description
1 polymer ?
#
loop_
_entity_poly.entity_id
_entity_poly.type
_entity_poly.pdbx_seq_one_letter_code
_entity_poly.pdbx_strand_id
1 'polypeptide(L)'
;MAFTLKAASDQHLAFARSLTHQAMGHYYRQYDLTWSDKGFDTAWAGRENWLICQEDKLVGFVSLSRDDNALYIRELHMLEDFRRQGAGSWVLEQMFAKARAESRGYLRLTVFKTNPAKRLYQRQGLSIVGEEGCFWRMESVCLSAQSSR
;
A
#
# COMPACT_ATOMS: atom_id res chain seq x y z
N MET A 1 -13.80 -1.81 -16.02
CA MET A 1 -13.77 -2.76 -14.89
C MET A 1 -13.79 -1.96 -13.60
N ALA A 2 -14.73 -2.27 -12.75
CA ALA A 2 -14.93 -1.49 -11.55
C ALA A 2 -14.20 -2.11 -10.36
N PHE A 3 -13.35 -1.31 -9.73
CA PHE A 3 -12.72 -1.68 -8.46
C PHE A 3 -13.48 -1.04 -7.31
N THR A 4 -13.53 -1.72 -6.19
CA THR A 4 -14.09 -1.18 -4.96
C THR A 4 -13.20 -1.53 -3.79
N LEU A 5 -13.29 -0.73 -2.71
CA LEU A 5 -12.65 -1.04 -1.43
C LEU A 5 -13.74 -1.48 -0.46
N LYS A 6 -13.47 -2.55 0.27
CA LYS A 6 -14.34 -3.04 1.35
C LYS A 6 -13.51 -3.18 2.61
N ALA A 7 -14.08 -2.84 3.76
CA ALA A 7 -13.38 -3.00 5.02
C ALA A 7 -13.03 -4.47 5.24
N ALA A 8 -11.78 -4.72 5.60
CA ALA A 8 -11.33 -6.08 5.93
C ALA A 8 -11.70 -6.42 7.37
N SER A 9 -11.83 -7.70 7.65
CA SER A 9 -12.02 -8.22 9.00
C SER A 9 -10.96 -9.28 9.29
N ASP A 10 -10.94 -9.81 10.50
CA ASP A 10 -9.96 -10.81 10.92
C ASP A 10 -10.02 -12.09 10.07
N GLN A 11 -11.17 -12.39 9.47
CA GLN A 11 -11.28 -13.55 8.57
C GLN A 11 -10.46 -13.39 7.28
N HIS A 12 -10.01 -12.17 6.97
CA HIS A 12 -9.20 -11.89 5.78
C HIS A 12 -7.69 -11.89 6.06
N LEU A 13 -7.30 -12.06 7.32
CA LEU A 13 -5.88 -12.03 7.72
C LEU A 13 -5.06 -13.08 6.98
N ALA A 14 -5.54 -14.31 6.93
CA ALA A 14 -4.81 -15.39 6.27
C ALA A 14 -4.59 -15.13 4.79
N PHE A 15 -5.60 -14.59 4.11
CA PHE A 15 -5.49 -14.17 2.70
C PHE A 15 -4.40 -13.11 2.54
N ALA A 16 -4.45 -12.06 3.35
CA ALA A 16 -3.51 -10.95 3.26
C ALA A 16 -2.08 -11.40 3.57
N ARG A 17 -1.91 -12.22 4.60
CA ARG A 17 -0.60 -12.77 4.99
C ARG A 17 0.01 -13.60 3.86
N SER A 18 -0.78 -14.51 3.30
CA SER A 18 -0.33 -15.38 2.21
C SER A 18 0.05 -14.58 0.98
N LEU A 19 -0.78 -13.62 0.59
CA LEU A 19 -0.53 -12.78 -0.57
C LEU A 19 0.75 -11.95 -0.40
N THR A 20 0.94 -11.36 0.78
CA THR A 20 2.14 -10.58 1.07
C THR A 20 3.39 -11.44 1.05
N HIS A 21 3.33 -12.62 1.66
CA HIS A 21 4.46 -13.55 1.67
C HIS A 21 4.83 -13.97 0.24
N GLN A 22 3.84 -14.28 -0.59
CA GLN A 22 4.10 -14.62 -1.98
C GLN A 22 4.72 -13.47 -2.76
N ALA A 23 4.19 -12.26 -2.57
CA ALA A 23 4.65 -11.08 -3.32
C ALA A 23 6.04 -10.62 -2.87
N MET A 24 6.35 -10.73 -1.57
CA MET A 24 7.54 -10.14 -0.98
C MET A 24 8.65 -11.13 -0.68
N GLY A 25 8.37 -12.44 -0.75
CA GLY A 25 9.31 -13.48 -0.31
C GLY A 25 10.68 -13.39 -0.97
N HIS A 26 10.72 -13.12 -2.27
CA HIS A 26 12.02 -13.04 -2.95
C HIS A 26 12.83 -11.80 -2.54
N TYR A 27 12.18 -10.71 -2.17
CA TYR A 27 12.89 -9.54 -1.65
C TYR A 27 13.46 -9.83 -0.26
N TYR A 28 12.69 -10.52 0.57
CA TYR A 28 13.18 -10.93 1.89
C TYR A 28 14.44 -11.79 1.76
N ARG A 29 14.43 -12.74 0.81
CA ARG A 29 15.63 -13.56 0.54
C ARG A 29 16.78 -12.74 -0.01
N GLN A 30 16.49 -11.82 -0.94
CA GLN A 30 17.51 -10.97 -1.56
C GLN A 30 18.26 -10.13 -0.54
N TYR A 31 17.56 -9.64 0.47
CA TYR A 31 18.12 -8.73 1.47
C TYR A 31 18.38 -9.41 2.84
N ASP A 32 18.36 -10.73 2.86
CA ASP A 32 18.59 -11.52 4.08
C ASP A 32 17.65 -11.13 5.24
N LEU A 33 16.41 -10.84 4.93
CA LEU A 33 15.38 -10.55 5.92
C LEU A 33 14.62 -11.83 6.26
N THR A 34 14.19 -11.94 7.51
CA THR A 34 13.41 -13.08 7.96
C THR A 34 11.91 -12.72 7.92
N TRP A 35 11.13 -13.53 7.21
CA TRP A 35 9.68 -13.40 7.24
C TRP A 35 9.14 -13.98 8.55
N SER A 36 8.17 -13.29 9.15
CA SER A 36 7.50 -13.76 10.36
C SER A 36 6.00 -13.61 10.19
N ASP A 37 5.27 -14.72 10.20
CA ASP A 37 3.80 -14.70 10.18
C ASP A 37 3.26 -13.93 11.38
N LYS A 38 3.85 -14.16 12.56
CA LYS A 38 3.44 -13.46 13.78
C LYS A 38 3.67 -11.96 13.66
N GLY A 39 4.79 -11.56 13.06
CA GLY A 39 5.09 -10.15 12.83
C GLY A 39 4.07 -9.50 11.91
N PHE A 40 3.69 -10.20 10.84
CA PHE A 40 2.65 -9.73 9.95
C PHE A 40 1.33 -9.56 10.69
N ASP A 41 0.93 -10.57 11.45
CA ASP A 41 -0.35 -10.57 12.17
C ASP A 41 -0.42 -9.42 13.19
N THR A 42 0.67 -9.16 13.88
CA THR A 42 0.76 -8.06 14.86
C THR A 42 0.61 -6.72 14.15
N ALA A 43 1.29 -6.54 13.02
CA ALA A 43 1.19 -5.31 12.23
C ALA A 43 -0.23 -5.10 11.68
N TRP A 44 -0.84 -6.15 11.14
CA TRP A 44 -2.21 -6.12 10.63
C TRP A 44 -3.19 -5.60 11.69
N ALA A 45 -3.08 -6.09 12.92
CA ALA A 45 -3.99 -5.72 14.01
C ALA A 45 -3.95 -4.23 14.34
N GLY A 46 -2.79 -3.59 14.12
CA GLY A 46 -2.61 -2.16 14.41
C GLY A 46 -2.86 -1.23 13.23
N ARG A 47 -3.30 -1.77 12.10
CA ARG A 47 -3.49 -1.00 10.86
C ARG A 47 -4.95 -0.98 10.44
N GLU A 48 -5.26 -0.05 9.55
CA GLU A 48 -6.55 -0.01 8.86
C GLU A 48 -6.39 -0.78 7.56
N ASN A 49 -7.20 -1.82 7.37
CA ASN A 49 -7.04 -2.74 6.25
C ASN A 49 -8.28 -2.75 5.38
N TRP A 50 -8.07 -2.64 4.06
CA TRP A 50 -9.13 -2.64 3.07
C TRP A 50 -8.91 -3.72 2.04
N LEU A 51 -9.97 -4.42 1.69
CA LEU A 51 -9.95 -5.37 0.57
C LEU A 51 -10.13 -4.60 -0.73
N ILE A 52 -9.40 -5.04 -1.75
CA ILE A 52 -9.58 -4.54 -3.10
C ILE A 52 -10.38 -5.61 -3.84
N CYS A 53 -11.53 -5.20 -4.37
CA CYS A 53 -12.42 -6.10 -5.10
C CYS A 53 -12.60 -5.60 -6.52
N GLN A 54 -12.65 -6.52 -7.47
CA GLN A 54 -13.02 -6.22 -8.84
C GLN A 54 -14.37 -6.87 -9.07
N GLU A 55 -15.39 -6.03 -9.22
CA GLU A 55 -16.79 -6.46 -9.15
C GLU A 55 -16.99 -7.16 -7.80
N ASP A 56 -17.41 -8.40 -7.74
CA ASP A 56 -17.58 -9.10 -6.46
C ASP A 56 -16.41 -10.00 -6.10
N LYS A 57 -15.31 -9.92 -6.84
CA LYS A 57 -14.16 -10.81 -6.65
C LYS A 57 -13.09 -10.14 -5.80
N LEU A 58 -12.63 -10.82 -4.75
CA LEU A 58 -11.52 -10.37 -3.93
C LEU A 58 -10.21 -10.54 -4.72
N VAL A 59 -9.51 -9.41 -5.00
CA VAL A 59 -8.32 -9.45 -5.86
C VAL A 59 -7.06 -8.87 -5.20
N GLY A 60 -7.18 -8.28 -4.03
CA GLY A 60 -6.02 -7.73 -3.33
C GLY A 60 -6.39 -7.06 -2.03
N PHE A 61 -5.41 -6.38 -1.43
CA PHE A 61 -5.67 -5.60 -0.22
C PHE A 61 -4.68 -4.43 -0.10
N VAL A 62 -5.05 -3.47 0.73
CA VAL A 62 -4.19 -2.34 1.10
C VAL A 62 -4.27 -2.14 2.61
N SER A 63 -3.11 -1.96 3.24
CA SER A 63 -2.98 -1.68 4.67
C SER A 63 -2.46 -0.27 4.89
N LEU A 64 -3.07 0.43 5.82
CA LEU A 64 -2.78 1.84 6.08
C LEU A 64 -2.44 2.06 7.55
N SER A 65 -1.57 3.04 7.77
CA SER A 65 -1.40 3.66 9.07
C SER A 65 -1.28 5.17 8.87
N ARG A 66 -1.25 5.92 9.94
CA ARG A 66 -1.18 7.38 9.80
C ARG A 66 -0.59 8.02 11.05
N ASP A 67 -0.04 9.21 10.85
CA ASP A 67 0.29 10.13 11.93
C ASP A 67 -0.41 11.46 11.64
N ASP A 68 -0.08 12.52 12.36
CA ASP A 68 -0.73 13.82 12.19
C ASP A 68 -0.48 14.42 10.81
N ASN A 69 0.62 14.07 10.14
CA ASN A 69 1.06 14.71 8.91
C ASN A 69 0.80 13.89 7.67
N ALA A 70 0.73 12.57 7.79
CA ALA A 70 0.75 11.68 6.62
C ALA A 70 -0.18 10.49 6.75
N LEU A 71 -0.68 10.06 5.61
CA LEU A 71 -1.26 8.73 5.42
C LEU A 71 -0.17 7.84 4.85
N TYR A 72 0.04 6.67 5.45
CA TYR A 72 1.06 5.70 5.03
C TYR A 72 0.41 4.48 4.41
N ILE A 73 0.85 4.12 3.22
CA ILE A 73 0.52 2.82 2.63
C ILE A 73 1.58 1.84 3.13
N ARG A 74 1.17 0.88 3.94
CA ARG A 74 2.07 -0.11 4.54
C ARG A 74 2.18 -1.38 3.71
N GLU A 75 1.08 -1.80 3.07
CA GLU A 75 1.03 -2.93 2.16
C GLU A 75 0.06 -2.61 1.03
N LEU A 76 0.41 -3.02 -0.17
CA LEU A 76 -0.49 -2.92 -1.33
C LEU A 76 -0.13 -4.08 -2.25
N HIS A 77 -1.01 -5.07 -2.32
CA HIS A 77 -0.75 -6.27 -3.09
C HIS A 77 -1.99 -6.72 -3.84
N MET A 78 -1.77 -7.20 -5.07
CA MET A 78 -2.81 -7.77 -5.93
C MET A 78 -2.46 -9.23 -6.21
N LEU A 79 -3.49 -10.08 -6.32
CA LEU A 79 -3.29 -11.41 -6.86
C LEU A 79 -2.65 -11.32 -8.25
N GLU A 80 -1.79 -12.28 -8.58
CA GLU A 80 -0.98 -12.23 -9.80
C GLU A 80 -1.82 -12.02 -11.07
N ASP A 81 -2.94 -12.75 -11.17
CA ASP A 81 -3.80 -12.67 -12.36
C ASP A 81 -4.50 -11.33 -12.51
N PHE A 82 -4.47 -10.48 -11.47
CA PHE A 82 -5.15 -9.18 -11.48
C PHE A 82 -4.18 -8.01 -11.50
N ARG A 83 -2.89 -8.29 -11.65
CA ARG A 83 -1.87 -7.25 -11.80
C ARG A 83 -1.93 -6.67 -13.22
N ARG A 84 -1.38 -5.46 -13.39
CA ARG A 84 -1.27 -4.77 -14.68
C ARG A 84 -2.62 -4.44 -15.32
N GLN A 85 -3.65 -4.29 -14.49
CA GLN A 85 -4.99 -3.91 -14.95
C GLN A 85 -5.42 -2.53 -14.43
N GLY A 86 -4.46 -1.76 -13.93
CA GLY A 86 -4.74 -0.42 -13.43
C GLY A 86 -5.21 -0.36 -11.98
N ALA A 87 -5.26 -1.50 -11.29
CA ALA A 87 -5.71 -1.54 -9.90
C ALA A 87 -4.82 -0.71 -8.98
N GLY A 88 -3.50 -0.83 -9.14
CA GLY A 88 -2.54 -0.08 -8.31
C GLY A 88 -2.73 1.43 -8.45
N SER A 89 -2.87 1.92 -9.69
CA SER A 89 -3.14 3.33 -9.96
C SER A 89 -4.45 3.78 -9.34
N TRP A 90 -5.49 2.96 -9.49
CA TRP A 90 -6.80 3.26 -8.92
C TRP A 90 -6.74 3.34 -7.39
N VAL A 91 -6.06 2.39 -6.74
CA VAL A 91 -5.91 2.41 -5.27
C VAL A 91 -5.15 3.67 -4.82
N LEU A 92 -4.07 4.02 -5.52
CA LEU A 92 -3.31 5.22 -5.18
C LEU A 92 -4.17 6.48 -5.28
N GLU A 93 -5.01 6.59 -6.32
CA GLU A 93 -5.96 7.71 -6.44
C GLU A 93 -6.90 7.77 -5.22
N GLN A 94 -7.39 6.61 -4.76
CA GLN A 94 -8.24 6.53 -3.58
C GLN A 94 -7.48 6.96 -2.32
N MET A 95 -6.21 6.58 -2.20
CA MET A 95 -5.40 6.95 -1.04
C MET A 95 -5.08 8.45 -1.02
N PHE A 96 -4.80 9.06 -2.17
CA PHE A 96 -4.66 10.51 -2.26
C PHE A 96 -5.95 11.22 -1.82
N ALA A 97 -7.10 10.75 -2.30
CA ALA A 97 -8.39 11.33 -1.92
C ALA A 97 -8.63 11.20 -0.41
N LYS A 98 -8.28 10.05 0.17
CA LYS A 98 -8.42 9.80 1.60
C LYS A 98 -7.52 10.74 2.41
N ALA A 99 -6.26 10.88 2.01
CA ALA A 99 -5.32 11.78 2.69
C ALA A 99 -5.85 13.22 2.67
N ARG A 100 -6.34 13.68 1.52
CA ARG A 100 -6.92 15.03 1.40
C ARG A 100 -8.16 15.19 2.27
N ALA A 101 -9.04 14.19 2.29
CA ALA A 101 -10.25 14.24 3.10
C ALA A 101 -9.94 14.29 4.59
N GLU A 102 -8.83 13.70 5.02
CA GLU A 102 -8.37 13.72 6.41
C GLU A 102 -7.48 14.93 6.71
N SER A 103 -7.30 15.82 5.76
CA SER A 103 -6.42 17.00 5.87
C SER A 103 -4.97 16.65 6.22
N ARG A 104 -4.49 15.52 5.72
CA ARG A 104 -3.10 15.12 5.87
C ARG A 104 -2.29 15.69 4.71
N GLY A 105 -1.12 16.23 5.03
CA GLY A 105 -0.30 16.92 4.03
C GLY A 105 0.45 15.98 3.09
N TYR A 106 0.59 14.70 3.45
CA TYR A 106 1.44 13.78 2.71
C TYR A 106 0.83 12.39 2.57
N LEU A 107 1.14 11.75 1.45
CA LEU A 107 0.98 10.32 1.25
C LEU A 107 2.38 9.73 1.20
N ARG A 108 2.67 8.72 2.02
CA ARG A 108 4.01 8.14 2.17
C ARG A 108 3.98 6.63 2.07
N LEU A 109 5.09 6.06 1.63
CA LEU A 109 5.31 4.62 1.63
C LEU A 109 6.80 4.31 1.59
N THR A 110 7.14 3.05 1.85
CA THR A 110 8.47 2.52 1.57
C THR A 110 8.35 1.39 0.56
N VAL A 111 9.38 1.22 -0.24
CA VAL A 111 9.42 0.17 -1.28
C VAL A 111 10.84 -0.39 -1.36
N PHE A 112 10.96 -1.71 -1.52
CA PHE A 112 12.28 -2.31 -1.73
C PHE A 112 12.97 -1.66 -2.93
N LYS A 113 14.27 -1.38 -2.79
CA LYS A 113 15.04 -0.66 -3.82
C LYS A 113 14.99 -1.34 -5.19
N THR A 114 14.87 -2.65 -5.23
CA THR A 114 14.82 -3.43 -6.46
C THR A 114 13.40 -3.73 -6.95
N ASN A 115 12.40 -3.26 -6.23
CA ASN A 115 11.00 -3.50 -6.61
C ASN A 115 10.57 -2.56 -7.74
N PRO A 116 10.14 -3.08 -8.89
CA PRO A 116 9.70 -2.23 -10.00
C PRO A 116 8.44 -1.42 -9.71
N ALA A 117 7.70 -1.73 -8.65
CA ALA A 117 6.54 -0.93 -8.23
C ALA A 117 6.90 0.54 -7.98
N LYS A 118 8.17 0.83 -7.70
CA LYS A 118 8.66 2.20 -7.59
C LYS A 118 8.23 3.06 -8.78
N ARG A 119 8.24 2.48 -9.99
CA ARG A 119 7.87 3.21 -11.21
C ARG A 119 6.39 3.60 -11.22
N LEU A 120 5.53 2.71 -10.73
CA LEU A 120 4.11 3.02 -10.57
C LEU A 120 3.93 4.19 -9.62
N TYR A 121 4.61 4.14 -8.48
CA TYR A 121 4.51 5.20 -7.47
C TYR A 121 5.00 6.53 -8.03
N GLN A 122 6.10 6.54 -8.78
CA GLN A 122 6.62 7.75 -9.42
C GLN A 122 5.63 8.31 -10.45
N ARG A 123 5.01 7.46 -11.25
CA ARG A 123 4.00 7.91 -12.22
C ARG A 123 2.80 8.54 -11.54
N GLN A 124 2.48 8.10 -10.33
CA GLN A 124 1.36 8.65 -9.56
C GLN A 124 1.73 9.86 -8.72
N GLY A 125 2.96 10.34 -8.82
CA GLY A 125 3.38 11.59 -8.19
C GLY A 125 4.19 11.45 -6.92
N LEU A 126 4.53 10.22 -6.50
CA LEU A 126 5.42 10.06 -5.34
C LEU A 126 6.88 10.18 -5.78
N SER A 127 7.69 10.83 -4.95
CA SER A 127 9.12 11.01 -5.21
C SER A 127 9.92 10.32 -4.12
N ILE A 128 11.11 9.84 -4.48
CA ILE A 128 12.05 9.33 -3.50
C ILE A 128 12.55 10.49 -2.65
N VAL A 129 12.36 10.41 -1.34
CA VAL A 129 12.78 11.46 -0.40
C VAL A 129 13.86 10.98 0.56
N GLY A 130 14.25 9.72 0.50
CA GLY A 130 15.31 9.18 1.32
C GLY A 130 15.40 7.68 1.20
N GLU A 131 16.31 7.10 1.95
CA GLU A 131 16.46 5.65 2.01
C GLU A 131 16.53 5.18 3.44
N GLU A 132 16.12 3.92 3.64
CA GLU A 132 16.13 3.29 4.95
C GLU A 132 16.49 1.82 4.73
N GLY A 133 17.78 1.50 4.91
CA GLY A 133 18.29 0.16 4.64
C GLY A 133 18.05 -0.23 3.17
N CYS A 134 17.30 -1.31 2.97
CA CYS A 134 17.00 -1.83 1.64
C CYS A 134 15.77 -1.19 0.98
N PHE A 135 15.24 -0.12 1.59
CA PHE A 135 14.03 0.54 1.09
C PHE A 135 14.30 1.96 0.61
N TRP A 136 13.56 2.37 -0.41
CA TRP A 136 13.35 3.80 -0.69
C TRP A 136 12.17 4.28 0.13
N ARG A 137 12.29 5.49 0.71
CA ARG A 137 11.15 6.21 1.26
C ARG A 137 10.61 7.11 0.18
N MET A 138 9.32 7.03 -0.06
CA MET A 138 8.66 7.82 -1.10
C MET A 138 7.50 8.62 -0.52
N GLU A 139 7.27 9.80 -1.12
CA GLU A 139 6.31 10.75 -0.59
C GLU A 139 5.71 11.59 -1.71
N SER A 140 4.46 11.97 -1.53
CA SER A 140 3.85 13.03 -2.32
C SER A 140 3.10 13.98 -1.41
N VAL A 141 3.13 15.25 -1.75
CA VAL A 141 2.33 16.27 -1.07
C VAL A 141 0.86 16.07 -1.44
N CYS A 142 -0.02 16.13 -0.45
CA CYS A 142 -1.46 16.05 -0.63
C CYS A 142 -2.07 17.36 -0.18
N LEU A 143 -2.66 18.10 -1.12
CA LEU A 143 -3.29 19.37 -0.79
C LEU A 143 -4.78 19.13 -0.54
N SER A 144 -5.29 19.68 0.56
CA SER A 144 -6.73 19.69 0.80
C SER A 144 -7.39 20.67 -0.19
N ALA A 145 -8.72 20.59 -0.33
CA ALA A 145 -9.46 21.52 -1.18
C ALA A 145 -9.23 22.98 -0.76
N GLN A 146 -9.08 23.27 0.53
CA GLN A 146 -8.77 24.61 1.01
C GLN A 146 -7.36 25.05 0.66
N SER A 147 -6.42 24.14 0.61
CA SER A 147 -5.01 24.43 0.32
C SER A 147 -4.73 24.69 -1.16
N SER A 148 -5.64 24.30 -2.03
CA SER A 148 -5.45 24.44 -3.48
C SER A 148 -5.75 25.82 -4.03
N ARG A 149 -6.07 26.75 -3.18
CA ARG A 149 -6.38 28.14 -3.59
C ARG A 149 -5.13 28.98 -3.82
#